data_6ab3b6c43e9da618389c7ed2e3f5fb6f
#
_entry.id   6ab3b6c43e9da618389c7ed2e3f5fb6f
#
_cell.length_a   1.000
_cell.length_b   1.000
_cell.length_c   1.000
_cell.angle_alpha   90.00
_cell.angle_beta   90.00
_cell.angle_gamma   90.00
#
_symmetry.space_group_name_H-M   'P 1'
#
loop_
_entity.id
_entity.type
_entity.pdbx_description
1 polymer ?
#
loop_
_entity_poly.entity_id
_entity_poly.type
_entity_poly.pdbx_seq_one_letter_code
_entity_poly.pdbx_strand_id
1 'polypeptide(L)'
;MTTENGRIPIAQPRCSTCSLGQFCLPVGIPEPELNRLDALVNERRRLKKGEVLYHANDPLNAVYGIRFGSLKSCVTAPDGREQVVGFHLQGELIGLDAVADNHHPSTAIALEDSELCIARFGELETLSRQVPSLQRQLHRLMSQEIRNEHQQLLALGTMRAEERLAVFLLNLSERLAARGYAANEFVLRMSREEIGSFLGLKLETVSRLFSRFAQNGMIEIRQRHVKIIDATALRELAGAPC
;
A
#
# COMPACT_ATOMS: atom_id res chain seq x y z
N MET A 1 -20.54 38.85 21.95
CA MET A 1 -19.21 38.29 21.62
C MET A 1 -19.41 36.81 21.40
N THR A 2 -19.67 36.44 20.17
CA THR A 2 -19.98 35.08 19.72
C THR A 2 -18.67 34.37 19.36
N THR A 3 -18.37 33.29 20.03
CA THR A 3 -17.21 32.45 19.77
C THR A 3 -17.41 31.69 18.47
N GLU A 4 -16.61 32.04 17.47
CA GLU A 4 -16.51 31.35 16.19
C GLU A 4 -15.91 29.95 16.37
N ASN A 5 -16.67 28.99 15.85
CA ASN A 5 -16.27 27.64 15.39
C ASN A 5 -14.91 27.12 15.86
N GLY A 6 -14.94 26.17 16.80
CA GLY A 6 -13.81 25.33 17.22
C GLY A 6 -13.23 24.44 16.13
N ARG A 7 -12.67 25.02 15.09
CA ARG A 7 -11.73 24.35 14.20
C ARG A 7 -10.39 24.30 14.91
N ILE A 8 -10.09 23.16 15.51
CA ILE A 8 -8.71 22.83 15.90
C ILE A 8 -7.88 22.97 14.61
N PRO A 9 -6.86 23.86 14.59
CA PRO A 9 -5.99 23.95 13.42
C PRO A 9 -5.34 22.59 13.22
N ILE A 10 -5.69 21.92 12.13
CA ILE A 10 -5.03 20.69 11.73
C ILE A 10 -3.58 21.09 11.49
N ALA A 11 -2.67 20.61 12.34
CA ALA A 11 -1.24 20.86 12.18
C ALA A 11 -0.85 20.57 10.74
N GLN A 12 -0.15 21.52 10.11
CA GLN A 12 0.30 21.36 8.72
C GLN A 12 1.04 20.03 8.57
N PRO A 13 0.82 19.26 7.50
CA PRO A 13 1.53 18.02 7.28
C PRO A 13 3.02 18.32 7.21
N ARG A 14 3.82 17.61 8.00
CA ARG A 14 5.27 17.72 7.98
C ARG A 14 5.88 16.33 7.83
N CYS A 15 6.68 16.16 6.81
CA CYS A 15 7.46 14.93 6.60
C CYS A 15 8.53 14.76 7.68
N SER A 16 9.10 15.87 8.17
CA SER A 16 10.14 15.92 9.19
C SER A 16 9.70 15.36 10.55
N THR A 17 8.41 15.41 10.88
CA THR A 17 7.86 14.90 12.15
C THR A 17 6.91 13.73 11.95
N CYS A 18 6.89 13.14 10.75
CA CYS A 18 6.00 12.04 10.42
C CYS A 18 6.52 10.72 11.00
N SER A 19 5.70 10.03 11.81
CA SER A 19 6.04 8.70 12.35
C SER A 19 6.25 7.63 11.27
N LEU A 20 5.74 7.86 10.06
CA LEU A 20 5.88 6.98 8.89
C LEU A 20 7.04 7.38 7.97
N GLY A 21 7.84 8.37 8.35
CA GLY A 21 8.95 8.89 7.55
C GLY A 21 9.92 7.83 7.07
N GLN A 22 10.14 6.78 7.88
CA GLN A 22 11.02 5.65 7.54
C GLN A 22 10.51 4.75 6.39
N PHE A 23 9.27 4.91 5.96
CA PHE A 23 8.67 4.11 4.86
C PHE A 23 8.38 4.96 3.61
N CYS A 24 8.47 6.28 3.72
CA CYS A 24 8.01 7.23 2.72
C CYS A 24 9.17 8.09 2.17
N LEU A 25 8.85 9.24 1.60
CA LEU A 25 9.81 10.18 1.01
C LEU A 25 10.95 10.64 1.93
N PRO A 26 10.76 10.85 3.26
CA PRO A 26 11.80 11.40 4.13
C PRO A 26 13.03 10.53 4.36
N VAL A 27 12.99 9.25 3.98
CA VAL A 27 14.07 8.29 4.28
C VAL A 27 15.43 8.77 3.74
N GLY A 28 16.38 8.94 4.64
CA GLY A 28 17.75 9.32 4.30
C GLY A 28 17.93 10.74 3.81
N ILE A 29 16.93 11.62 4.01
CA ILE A 29 17.02 13.05 3.70
C ILE A 29 17.56 13.80 4.93
N PRO A 30 18.65 14.60 4.81
CA PRO A 30 19.17 15.43 5.88
C PRO A 30 18.16 16.49 6.35
N GLU A 31 18.25 16.88 7.63
CA GLU A 31 17.32 17.83 8.26
C GLU A 31 17.11 19.15 7.49
N PRO A 32 18.14 19.82 6.97
CA PRO A 32 17.97 21.05 6.20
C PRO A 32 17.11 20.85 4.93
N GLU A 33 17.22 19.68 4.31
CA GLU A 33 16.49 19.34 3.08
C GLU A 33 15.06 18.88 3.40
N LEU A 34 14.79 18.34 4.60
CA LEU A 34 13.45 17.97 5.06
C LEU A 34 12.50 19.16 5.11
N ASN A 35 12.99 20.36 5.46
CA ASN A 35 12.14 21.57 5.46
C ASN A 35 11.63 21.91 4.05
N ARG A 36 12.40 21.63 3.01
CA ARG A 36 12.00 21.82 1.62
C ARG A 36 10.94 20.80 1.21
N LEU A 37 11.10 19.56 1.69
CA LEU A 37 10.09 18.52 1.48
C LEU A 37 8.79 18.84 2.24
N ASP A 38 8.88 19.39 3.45
CA ASP A 38 7.72 19.85 4.23
C ASP A 38 6.94 20.95 3.50
N ALA A 39 7.65 21.88 2.85
CA ALA A 39 7.03 22.92 2.05
C ALA A 39 6.29 22.39 0.81
N LEU A 40 6.82 21.32 0.21
CA LEU A 40 6.22 20.67 -0.95
C LEU A 40 5.01 19.81 -0.55
N VAL A 41 5.11 19.05 0.55
CA VAL A 41 4.05 18.14 1.02
C VAL A 41 3.18 18.88 2.05
N ASN A 42 2.46 19.90 1.61
CA ASN A 42 1.66 20.78 2.46
C ASN A 42 0.15 20.56 2.37
N GLU A 43 -0.30 19.68 1.49
CA GLU A 43 -1.72 19.38 1.28
C GLU A 43 -2.04 17.95 1.72
N ARG A 44 -3.29 17.75 2.17
CA ARG A 44 -3.85 16.43 2.51
C ARG A 44 -5.17 16.21 1.81
N ARG A 45 -5.42 14.96 1.43
CA ARG A 45 -6.71 14.50 0.91
C ARG A 45 -7.25 13.40 1.80
N ARG A 46 -8.52 13.50 2.18
CA ARG A 46 -9.24 12.44 2.87
C ARG A 46 -10.13 11.73 1.89
N LEU A 47 -10.19 10.42 2.01
CA LEU A 47 -11.06 9.55 1.25
C LEU A 47 -11.89 8.72 2.21
N LYS A 48 -13.16 8.56 1.89
CA LYS A 48 -14.02 7.57 2.51
C LYS A 48 -13.77 6.20 1.90
N LYS A 49 -14.09 5.14 2.64
CA LYS A 49 -14.04 3.78 2.12
C LYS A 49 -14.80 3.69 0.79
N GLY A 50 -14.17 3.13 -0.23
CA GLY A 50 -14.69 2.96 -1.59
C GLY A 50 -14.53 4.19 -2.48
N GLU A 51 -14.07 5.33 -1.97
CA GLU A 51 -13.79 6.50 -2.82
C GLU A 51 -12.54 6.28 -3.67
N VAL A 52 -12.61 6.81 -4.89
CA VAL A 52 -11.52 6.76 -5.87
C VAL A 52 -10.56 7.93 -5.65
N LEU A 53 -9.27 7.62 -5.58
CA LEU A 53 -8.19 8.61 -5.54
C LEU A 53 -7.94 9.20 -6.92
N TYR A 54 -7.75 8.34 -7.91
CA TYR A 54 -7.63 8.66 -9.34
C TYR A 54 -8.09 7.45 -10.16
N HIS A 55 -8.54 7.72 -11.38
CA HIS A 55 -8.90 6.68 -12.36
C HIS A 55 -7.74 6.37 -13.30
N ALA A 56 -7.78 5.20 -13.91
CA ALA A 56 -6.93 4.89 -15.05
C ALA A 56 -7.11 5.95 -16.14
N ASN A 57 -6.02 6.35 -16.78
CA ASN A 57 -5.89 7.42 -17.77
C ASN A 57 -6.02 8.87 -17.21
N ASP A 58 -6.25 9.07 -15.90
CA ASP A 58 -6.11 10.39 -15.32
C ASP A 58 -4.65 10.88 -15.45
N PRO A 59 -4.42 12.20 -15.66
CA PRO A 59 -3.07 12.74 -15.77
C PRO A 59 -2.30 12.65 -14.45
N LEU A 60 -0.97 12.43 -14.52
CA LEU A 60 -0.08 12.48 -13.37
C LEU A 60 0.08 13.90 -12.85
N ASN A 61 -0.75 14.31 -11.92
CA ASN A 61 -0.64 15.60 -11.24
C ASN A 61 0.17 15.52 -9.95
N ALA A 62 0.06 14.41 -9.24
CA ALA A 62 0.71 14.21 -7.95
C ALA A 62 1.00 12.73 -7.67
N VAL A 63 1.96 12.49 -6.79
CA VAL A 63 2.11 11.21 -6.08
C VAL A 63 1.58 11.37 -4.65
N TYR A 64 1.12 10.29 -4.05
CA TYR A 64 0.40 10.34 -2.80
C TYR A 64 1.06 9.42 -1.77
N GLY A 65 1.37 9.98 -0.60
CA GLY A 65 1.83 9.19 0.55
C GLY A 65 0.65 8.81 1.43
N ILE A 66 0.45 7.55 1.71
CA ILE A 66 -0.63 7.08 2.58
C ILE A 66 -0.23 7.35 4.04
N ARG A 67 -0.89 8.32 4.66
CA ARG A 67 -0.64 8.66 6.06
C ARG A 67 -1.43 7.80 7.04
N PHE A 68 -2.65 7.48 6.67
CA PHE A 68 -3.57 6.63 7.42
C PHE A 68 -4.45 5.86 6.45
N GLY A 69 -4.83 4.63 6.81
CA GLY A 69 -5.69 3.78 6.00
C GLY A 69 -4.91 2.91 5.01
N SER A 70 -5.62 2.41 4.03
CA SER A 70 -5.10 1.51 2.99
C SER A 70 -5.88 1.66 1.69
N LEU A 71 -5.20 1.47 0.56
CA LEU A 71 -5.78 1.54 -0.76
C LEU A 71 -5.50 0.26 -1.54
N LYS A 72 -6.26 0.03 -2.61
CA LYS A 72 -5.95 -0.93 -3.66
C LYS A 72 -5.76 -0.21 -4.98
N SER A 73 -4.94 -0.76 -5.85
CA SER A 73 -4.87 -0.40 -7.27
C SER A 73 -5.44 -1.53 -8.13
N CYS A 74 -6.21 -1.14 -9.14
CA CYS A 74 -6.87 -2.06 -10.06
C CYS A 74 -6.58 -1.66 -11.51
N VAL A 75 -6.34 -2.65 -12.36
CA VAL A 75 -6.27 -2.49 -13.82
C VAL A 75 -7.51 -3.13 -14.42
N THR A 76 -8.11 -2.46 -15.41
CA THR A 76 -9.27 -2.97 -16.13
C THR A 76 -8.83 -3.48 -17.49
N ALA A 77 -9.12 -4.75 -17.76
CA ALA A 77 -8.87 -5.36 -19.07
C ALA A 77 -9.85 -4.80 -20.12
N PRO A 78 -9.56 -4.91 -21.43
CA PRO A 78 -10.45 -4.40 -22.49
C PRO A 78 -11.85 -4.99 -22.47
N ASP A 79 -12.04 -6.17 -21.90
CA ASP A 79 -13.34 -6.85 -21.74
C ASP A 79 -14.10 -6.43 -20.46
N GLY A 80 -13.59 -5.44 -19.73
CA GLY A 80 -14.20 -4.89 -18.52
C GLY A 80 -13.89 -5.66 -17.23
N ARG A 81 -13.10 -6.73 -17.27
CA ARG A 81 -12.67 -7.42 -16.05
C ARG A 81 -11.66 -6.59 -15.28
N GLU A 82 -11.87 -6.45 -13.98
CA GLU A 82 -10.92 -5.77 -13.09
C GLU A 82 -9.98 -6.78 -12.42
N GLN A 83 -8.70 -6.42 -12.40
CA GLN A 83 -7.65 -7.14 -11.67
C GLN A 83 -7.08 -6.22 -10.60
N VAL A 84 -7.13 -6.64 -9.34
CA VAL A 84 -6.35 -5.98 -8.28
C VAL A 84 -4.88 -6.29 -8.51
N VAL A 85 -4.07 -5.24 -8.65
CA VAL A 85 -2.62 -5.36 -8.90
C VAL A 85 -1.79 -4.95 -7.68
N GLY A 86 -2.36 -4.22 -6.73
CA GLY A 86 -1.66 -3.82 -5.53
C GLY A 86 -2.58 -3.55 -4.33
N PHE A 87 -2.04 -3.80 -3.12
CA PHE A 87 -2.58 -3.33 -1.85
C PHE A 87 -1.54 -2.46 -1.18
N HIS A 88 -1.91 -1.21 -0.93
CA HIS A 88 -1.01 -0.17 -0.41
C HIS A 88 -1.39 0.17 1.03
N LEU A 89 -0.38 0.18 1.91
CA LEU A 89 -0.53 0.43 3.34
C LEU A 89 0.00 1.82 3.72
N GLN A 90 -0.32 2.25 4.93
CA GLN A 90 0.22 3.50 5.46
C GLN A 90 1.76 3.54 5.37
N GLY A 91 2.30 4.70 5.04
CA GLY A 91 3.73 4.92 4.79
C GLY A 91 4.18 4.62 3.36
N GLU A 92 3.34 4.01 2.53
CA GLU A 92 3.68 3.75 1.13
C GLU A 92 3.27 4.90 0.21
N LEU A 93 3.95 5.02 -0.91
CA LEU A 93 3.62 5.93 -1.99
C LEU A 93 2.78 5.22 -3.04
N ILE A 94 1.84 5.95 -3.62
CA ILE A 94 1.03 5.49 -4.75
C ILE A 94 1.02 6.54 -5.85
N GLY A 95 0.95 6.10 -7.11
CA GLY A 95 0.92 6.96 -8.29
C GLY A 95 2.25 7.11 -9.00
N LEU A 96 3.31 6.41 -8.56
CA LEU A 96 4.60 6.39 -9.26
C LEU A 96 4.56 5.59 -10.58
N ASP A 97 3.59 4.70 -10.74
CA ASP A 97 3.32 3.93 -11.96
C ASP A 97 2.96 4.82 -13.18
N ALA A 98 2.50 6.04 -12.94
CA ALA A 98 2.12 7.00 -13.97
C ALA A 98 3.32 7.78 -14.59
N VAL A 99 4.53 7.65 -14.04
CA VAL A 99 5.69 8.46 -14.45
C VAL A 99 6.13 8.19 -15.90
N ALA A 100 5.92 6.97 -16.41
CA ALA A 100 6.34 6.60 -17.76
C ALA A 100 5.55 7.36 -18.83
N ASP A 101 4.22 7.43 -18.68
CA ASP A 101 3.30 7.93 -19.71
C ASP A 101 2.60 9.24 -19.32
N ASN A 102 2.91 9.79 -18.15
CA ASN A 102 2.22 10.92 -17.52
C ASN A 102 0.71 10.70 -17.29
N HIS A 103 0.27 9.46 -17.28
CA HIS A 103 -1.10 9.05 -17.01
C HIS A 103 -1.09 7.80 -16.12
N HIS A 104 -2.05 7.70 -15.20
CA HIS A 104 -2.18 6.54 -14.34
C HIS A 104 -2.62 5.30 -15.13
N PRO A 105 -1.86 4.18 -15.11
CA PRO A 105 -2.29 2.94 -15.78
C PRO A 105 -3.35 2.19 -14.99
N SER A 106 -3.56 2.55 -13.72
CA SER A 106 -4.45 1.89 -12.77
C SER A 106 -5.43 2.85 -12.12
N THR A 107 -6.51 2.33 -11.56
CA THR A 107 -7.46 3.05 -10.69
C THR A 107 -7.12 2.75 -9.25
N ALA A 108 -6.97 3.79 -8.41
CA ALA A 108 -6.71 3.65 -6.98
C ALA A 108 -7.95 3.92 -6.14
N ILE A 109 -8.28 2.99 -5.22
CA ILE A 109 -9.53 2.99 -4.44
C ILE A 109 -9.22 2.77 -2.96
N ALA A 110 -9.84 3.56 -2.07
CA ALA A 110 -9.69 3.42 -0.63
C ALA A 110 -10.42 2.16 -0.09
N LEU A 111 -9.71 1.29 0.63
CA LEU A 111 -10.25 0.11 1.29
C LEU A 111 -10.93 0.42 2.63
N GLU A 112 -10.59 1.54 3.21
CA GLU A 112 -11.12 2.11 4.45
C GLU A 112 -11.01 3.62 4.42
N ASP A 113 -11.59 4.33 5.40
CA ASP A 113 -11.38 5.78 5.54
C ASP A 113 -9.88 6.05 5.61
N SER A 114 -9.37 6.89 4.71
CA SER A 114 -7.94 7.09 4.50
C SER A 114 -7.58 8.57 4.44
N GLU A 115 -6.34 8.90 4.84
CA GLU A 115 -5.75 10.24 4.72
C GLU A 115 -4.42 10.15 3.97
N LEU A 116 -4.27 10.98 2.96
CA LEU A 116 -3.13 10.99 2.04
C LEU A 116 -2.42 12.34 2.10
N CYS A 117 -1.10 12.32 2.07
CA CYS A 117 -0.27 13.48 1.79
C CYS A 117 -0.11 13.61 0.27
N ILE A 118 -0.21 14.83 -0.26
CA ILE A 118 -0.11 15.12 -1.69
C ILE A 118 1.26 15.71 -1.97
N ALA A 119 2.00 15.12 -2.91
CA ALA A 119 3.23 15.69 -3.45
C ALA A 119 3.01 15.93 -4.95
N ARG A 120 2.89 17.20 -5.36
CA ARG A 120 2.73 17.57 -6.77
C ARG A 120 3.93 17.10 -7.58
N PHE A 121 3.70 16.30 -8.62
CA PHE A 121 4.78 15.58 -9.30
C PHE A 121 5.85 16.51 -9.88
N GLY A 122 5.48 17.58 -10.58
CA GLY A 122 6.43 18.53 -11.16
C GLY A 122 7.29 19.25 -10.12
N GLU A 123 6.72 19.56 -8.94
CA GLU A 123 7.46 20.16 -7.83
C GLU A 123 8.40 19.12 -7.19
N LEU A 124 7.93 17.88 -7.01
CA LEU A 124 8.73 16.76 -6.50
C LEU A 124 9.91 16.45 -7.42
N GLU A 125 9.69 16.43 -8.73
CA GLU A 125 10.74 16.24 -9.74
C GLU A 125 11.78 17.36 -9.66
N THR A 126 11.32 18.61 -9.61
CA THR A 126 12.22 19.78 -9.49
C THR A 126 13.04 19.71 -8.21
N LEU A 127 12.42 19.37 -7.07
CA LEU A 127 13.12 19.23 -5.81
C LEU A 127 14.13 18.08 -5.84
N SER A 128 13.77 16.94 -6.45
CA SER A 128 14.64 15.77 -6.54
C SER A 128 15.93 16.02 -7.32
N ARG A 129 15.88 16.89 -8.34
CA ARG A 129 17.09 17.33 -9.08
C ARG A 129 18.04 18.16 -8.22
N GLN A 130 17.52 18.83 -7.21
CA GLN A 130 18.31 19.70 -6.29
C GLN A 130 18.73 18.99 -5.01
N VAL A 131 18.08 17.87 -4.66
CA VAL A 131 18.27 17.10 -3.42
C VAL A 131 18.61 15.66 -3.80
N PRO A 132 19.89 15.30 -3.93
CA PRO A 132 20.30 13.97 -4.37
C PRO A 132 19.82 12.82 -3.47
N SER A 133 19.64 13.08 -2.17
CA SER A 133 19.08 12.12 -1.22
C SER A 133 17.61 11.78 -1.56
N LEU A 134 16.80 12.78 -1.92
CA LEU A 134 15.41 12.59 -2.37
C LEU A 134 15.35 11.81 -3.68
N GLN A 135 16.22 12.14 -4.64
CA GLN A 135 16.31 11.42 -5.90
C GLN A 135 16.63 9.93 -5.67
N ARG A 136 17.63 9.63 -4.84
CA ARG A 136 17.96 8.24 -4.47
C ARG A 136 16.79 7.53 -3.80
N GLN A 137 16.06 8.23 -2.94
CA GLN A 137 14.89 7.65 -2.28
C GLN A 137 13.77 7.32 -3.28
N LEU A 138 13.49 8.19 -4.25
CA LEU A 138 12.52 7.92 -5.32
C LEU A 138 12.93 6.68 -6.14
N HIS A 139 14.20 6.59 -6.56
CA HIS A 139 14.71 5.40 -7.27
C HIS A 139 14.59 4.13 -6.41
N ARG A 140 14.83 4.22 -5.10
CA ARG A 140 14.67 3.09 -4.18
C ARG A 140 13.21 2.63 -4.11
N LEU A 141 12.27 3.56 -3.99
CA LEU A 141 10.84 3.24 -3.93
C LEU A 141 10.36 2.59 -5.24
N MET A 142 10.73 3.14 -6.41
CA MET A 142 10.42 2.53 -7.70
C MET A 142 11.05 1.13 -7.84
N SER A 143 12.31 0.96 -7.41
CA SER A 143 12.97 -0.36 -7.43
C SER A 143 12.30 -1.37 -6.49
N GLN A 144 11.78 -0.93 -5.35
CA GLN A 144 11.00 -1.78 -4.45
C GLN A 144 9.69 -2.23 -5.10
N GLU A 145 9.00 -1.33 -5.79
CA GLU A 145 7.76 -1.67 -6.49
C GLU A 145 8.01 -2.68 -7.61
N ILE A 146 9.02 -2.47 -8.45
CA ILE A 146 9.42 -3.45 -9.48
C ILE A 146 9.70 -4.84 -8.87
N ARG A 147 10.36 -4.91 -7.72
CA ARG A 147 10.59 -6.19 -7.03
C ARG A 147 9.30 -6.83 -6.53
N ASN A 148 8.38 -6.04 -5.99
CA ASN A 148 7.08 -6.53 -5.55
C ASN A 148 6.28 -7.10 -6.72
N GLU A 149 6.30 -6.42 -7.89
CA GLU A 149 5.67 -6.89 -9.12
C GLU A 149 6.30 -8.19 -9.63
N HIS A 150 7.64 -8.32 -9.62
CA HIS A 150 8.32 -9.55 -10.00
C HIS A 150 7.93 -10.71 -9.07
N GLN A 151 7.82 -10.48 -7.77
CA GLN A 151 7.38 -11.50 -6.81
C GLN A 151 5.93 -11.91 -7.07
N GLN A 152 5.06 -10.97 -7.38
CA GLN A 152 3.67 -11.22 -7.74
C GLN A 152 3.55 -12.03 -9.04
N LEU A 153 4.31 -11.69 -10.07
CA LEU A 153 4.37 -12.44 -11.33
C LEU A 153 4.87 -13.87 -11.10
N LEU A 154 5.92 -14.05 -10.31
CA LEU A 154 6.43 -15.38 -9.94
C LEU A 154 5.34 -16.18 -9.22
N ALA A 155 4.68 -15.57 -8.23
CA ALA A 155 3.61 -16.23 -7.50
C ALA A 155 2.46 -16.67 -8.41
N LEU A 156 1.99 -15.79 -9.29
CA LEU A 156 0.90 -16.09 -10.22
C LEU A 156 1.28 -17.17 -11.24
N GLY A 157 2.53 -17.17 -11.71
CA GLY A 157 3.01 -18.06 -12.75
C GLY A 157 3.42 -19.46 -12.28
N THR A 158 3.91 -19.61 -11.05
CA THR A 158 4.54 -20.87 -10.60
C THR A 158 3.94 -21.48 -9.35
N MET A 159 3.32 -20.67 -8.47
CA MET A 159 2.85 -21.15 -7.18
C MET A 159 1.42 -21.71 -7.24
N ARG A 160 1.15 -22.73 -6.40
CA ARG A 160 -0.19 -23.25 -6.17
C ARG A 160 -1.04 -22.24 -5.39
N ALA A 161 -2.35 -22.39 -5.45
CA ALA A 161 -3.30 -21.48 -4.80
C ALA A 161 -3.06 -21.29 -3.28
N GLU A 162 -2.70 -22.38 -2.58
CA GLU A 162 -2.39 -22.36 -1.16
C GLU A 162 -1.06 -21.64 -0.86
N GLU A 163 -0.05 -21.85 -1.69
CA GLU A 163 1.25 -21.18 -1.58
C GLU A 163 1.09 -19.66 -1.76
N ARG A 164 0.30 -19.23 -2.76
CA ARG A 164 -0.01 -17.82 -3.00
C ARG A 164 -0.68 -17.16 -1.80
N LEU A 165 -1.67 -17.83 -1.19
CA LEU A 165 -2.34 -17.29 0.00
C LEU A 165 -1.39 -17.24 1.20
N ALA A 166 -0.52 -18.23 1.39
CA ALA A 166 0.48 -18.25 2.46
C ALA A 166 1.47 -17.08 2.30
N VAL A 167 2.03 -16.89 1.10
CA VAL A 167 2.91 -15.74 0.76
C VAL A 167 2.20 -14.42 1.01
N PHE A 168 0.94 -14.27 0.60
CA PHE A 168 0.16 -13.05 0.82
C PHE A 168 0.01 -12.72 2.31
N LEU A 169 -0.35 -13.70 3.14
CA LEU A 169 -0.54 -13.50 4.58
C LEU A 169 0.77 -13.16 5.28
N LEU A 170 1.87 -13.83 4.92
CA LEU A 170 3.20 -13.56 5.47
C LEU A 170 3.69 -12.17 5.07
N ASN A 171 3.57 -11.79 3.79
CA ASN A 171 3.93 -10.46 3.31
C ASN A 171 3.14 -9.34 4.02
N LEU A 172 1.82 -9.52 4.17
CA LEU A 172 0.98 -8.56 4.88
C LEU A 172 1.39 -8.44 6.35
N SER A 173 1.65 -9.57 7.02
CA SER A 173 2.14 -9.65 8.40
C SER A 173 3.46 -8.88 8.56
N GLU A 174 4.44 -9.13 7.70
CA GLU A 174 5.76 -8.47 7.74
C GLU A 174 5.65 -6.96 7.50
N ARG A 175 4.84 -6.54 6.52
CA ARG A 175 4.61 -5.11 6.23
C ARG A 175 3.95 -4.40 7.39
N LEU A 176 3.00 -5.03 8.07
CA LEU A 176 2.33 -4.48 9.26
C LEU A 176 3.27 -4.45 10.46
N ALA A 177 4.04 -5.52 10.69
CA ALA A 177 5.03 -5.59 11.77
C ALA A 177 6.10 -4.50 11.65
N ALA A 178 6.61 -4.26 10.44
CA ALA A 178 7.56 -3.18 10.16
C ALA A 178 7.00 -1.81 10.56
N ARG A 179 5.67 -1.62 10.57
CA ARG A 179 4.98 -0.39 10.98
C ARG A 179 4.59 -0.34 12.45
N GLY A 180 5.06 -1.31 13.26
CA GLY A 180 4.80 -1.38 14.70
C GLY A 180 3.47 -2.03 15.09
N TYR A 181 2.77 -2.66 14.14
CA TYR A 181 1.60 -3.49 14.45
C TYR A 181 2.02 -4.90 14.90
N ALA A 182 1.09 -5.64 15.48
CA ALA A 182 1.34 -7.04 15.81
C ALA A 182 1.68 -7.86 14.56
N ALA A 183 2.78 -8.60 14.61
CA ALA A 183 3.25 -9.40 13.48
C ALA A 183 2.30 -10.56 13.13
N ASN A 184 1.65 -11.12 14.15
CA ASN A 184 0.86 -12.34 14.01
C ASN A 184 -0.66 -12.11 14.04
N GLU A 185 -1.12 -10.85 14.19
CA GLU A 185 -2.54 -10.55 14.37
C GLU A 185 -2.92 -9.25 13.68
N PHE A 186 -3.86 -9.31 12.74
CA PHE A 186 -4.27 -8.15 11.94
C PHE A 186 -5.68 -8.30 11.36
N VAL A 187 -6.23 -7.17 10.92
CA VAL A 187 -7.55 -7.10 10.27
C VAL A 187 -7.36 -6.92 8.77
N LEU A 188 -7.90 -7.83 7.98
CA LEU A 188 -7.95 -7.71 6.52
C LEU A 188 -8.89 -6.57 6.13
N ARG A 189 -8.37 -5.53 5.50
CA ARG A 189 -9.16 -4.42 4.99
C ARG A 189 -9.82 -4.75 3.65
N MET A 190 -9.17 -5.60 2.86
CA MET A 190 -9.67 -6.14 1.59
C MET A 190 -10.69 -7.28 1.81
N SER A 191 -11.61 -7.43 0.87
CA SER A 191 -12.56 -8.54 0.82
C SER A 191 -11.91 -9.83 0.30
N ARG A 192 -12.59 -10.96 0.45
CA ARG A 192 -12.14 -12.23 -0.14
C ARG A 192 -12.11 -12.19 -1.66
N GLU A 193 -13.00 -11.44 -2.26
CA GLU A 193 -13.06 -11.22 -3.70
C GLU A 193 -11.84 -10.42 -4.18
N GLU A 194 -11.49 -9.32 -3.49
CA GLU A 194 -10.31 -8.52 -3.78
C GLU A 194 -9.01 -9.30 -3.58
N ILE A 195 -8.92 -10.12 -2.52
CA ILE A 195 -7.79 -11.06 -2.34
C ILE A 195 -7.76 -12.07 -3.47
N GLY A 196 -8.90 -12.61 -3.88
CA GLY A 196 -9.00 -13.54 -5.01
C GLY A 196 -8.53 -12.89 -6.30
N SER A 197 -9.00 -11.68 -6.59
CA SER A 197 -8.55 -10.91 -7.75
C SER A 197 -7.02 -10.74 -7.74
N PHE A 198 -6.44 -10.30 -6.61
CA PHE A 198 -4.99 -10.13 -6.47
C PHE A 198 -4.19 -11.43 -6.64
N LEU A 199 -4.70 -12.56 -6.15
CA LEU A 199 -4.04 -13.86 -6.21
C LEU A 199 -4.37 -14.68 -7.46
N GLY A 200 -5.19 -14.17 -8.38
CA GLY A 200 -5.68 -14.93 -9.54
C GLY A 200 -6.53 -16.14 -9.15
N LEU A 201 -7.37 -15.99 -8.12
CA LEU A 201 -8.22 -17.04 -7.55
C LEU A 201 -9.69 -16.59 -7.50
N LYS A 202 -10.61 -17.55 -7.57
CA LYS A 202 -12.03 -17.27 -7.32
C LYS A 202 -12.30 -17.09 -5.81
N LEU A 203 -13.32 -16.30 -5.48
CA LEU A 203 -13.77 -16.04 -4.11
C LEU A 203 -13.93 -17.33 -3.29
N GLU A 204 -14.58 -18.35 -3.89
CA GLU A 204 -14.85 -19.62 -3.22
C GLU A 204 -13.56 -20.37 -2.90
N THR A 205 -12.56 -20.28 -3.79
CA THR A 205 -11.24 -20.90 -3.57
C THR A 205 -10.53 -20.21 -2.40
N VAL A 206 -10.50 -18.88 -2.38
CA VAL A 206 -9.92 -18.11 -1.26
C VAL A 206 -10.61 -18.49 0.05
N SER A 207 -11.95 -18.52 0.07
CA SER A 207 -12.71 -18.86 1.28
C SER A 207 -12.42 -20.27 1.79
N ARG A 208 -12.33 -21.26 0.88
CA ARG A 208 -11.95 -22.65 1.24
C ARG A 208 -10.52 -22.75 1.75
N LEU A 209 -9.59 -22.00 1.19
CA LEU A 209 -8.20 -21.99 1.65
C LEU A 209 -8.07 -21.41 3.06
N PHE A 210 -8.75 -20.32 3.36
CA PHE A 210 -8.78 -19.77 4.72
C PHE A 210 -9.35 -20.78 5.73
N SER A 211 -10.44 -21.47 5.39
CA SER A 211 -11.02 -22.52 6.25
C SER A 211 -10.06 -23.66 6.45
N ARG A 212 -9.35 -24.09 5.39
CA ARG A 212 -8.34 -25.18 5.47
C ARG A 212 -7.15 -24.78 6.33
N PHE A 213 -6.64 -23.56 6.20
CA PHE A 213 -5.55 -23.05 7.04
C PHE A 213 -5.96 -22.99 8.51
N ALA A 214 -7.21 -22.62 8.79
CA ALA A 214 -7.73 -22.61 10.15
C ALA A 214 -7.89 -24.06 10.70
N GLN A 215 -8.40 -25.01 9.92
CA GLN A 215 -8.53 -26.42 10.31
C GLN A 215 -7.16 -27.07 10.58
N ASN A 216 -6.13 -26.68 9.83
CA ASN A 216 -4.77 -27.15 10.01
C ASN A 216 -4.00 -26.44 11.13
N GLY A 217 -4.65 -25.52 11.88
CA GLY A 217 -4.01 -24.79 12.98
C GLY A 217 -2.99 -23.74 12.58
N MET A 218 -2.87 -23.41 11.29
CA MET A 218 -1.91 -22.41 10.80
C MET A 218 -2.35 -21.00 11.15
N ILE A 219 -3.68 -20.74 11.13
CA ILE A 219 -4.26 -19.46 11.44
C ILE A 219 -5.55 -19.63 12.28
N GLU A 220 -5.90 -18.59 13.04
CA GLU A 220 -7.28 -18.35 13.48
C GLU A 220 -7.88 -17.25 12.63
N ILE A 221 -9.18 -17.41 12.29
CA ILE A 221 -9.90 -16.41 11.52
C ILE A 221 -11.30 -16.18 12.09
N ARG A 222 -11.63 -14.91 12.33
CA ARG A 222 -12.96 -14.44 12.73
C ARG A 222 -13.35 -13.26 11.83
N GLN A 223 -14.22 -13.51 10.86
CA GLN A 223 -14.60 -12.53 9.82
C GLN A 223 -13.38 -12.00 9.04
N ARG A 224 -12.92 -10.80 9.35
CA ARG A 224 -11.75 -10.14 8.75
C ARG A 224 -10.50 -10.18 9.65
N HIS A 225 -10.67 -10.62 10.89
CA HIS A 225 -9.58 -10.72 11.84
C HIS A 225 -8.82 -12.03 11.63
N VAL A 226 -7.53 -11.93 11.37
CA VAL A 226 -6.61 -13.05 11.14
C VAL A 226 -5.56 -13.05 12.23
N LYS A 227 -5.33 -14.22 12.82
CA LYS A 227 -4.21 -14.47 13.71
C LYS A 227 -3.39 -15.64 13.17
N ILE A 228 -2.14 -15.40 12.88
CA ILE A 228 -1.18 -16.43 12.48
C ILE A 228 -0.76 -17.19 13.74
N ILE A 229 -1.04 -18.49 13.78
CA ILE A 229 -0.71 -19.38 14.90
C ILE A 229 0.61 -20.09 14.64
N ASP A 230 0.79 -20.59 13.42
CA ASP A 230 2.01 -21.28 13.00
C ASP A 230 2.61 -20.60 11.76
N ALA A 231 3.48 -19.62 12.01
CA ALA A 231 4.19 -18.92 10.95
C ALA A 231 5.22 -19.82 10.24
N THR A 232 5.73 -20.87 10.91
CA THR A 232 6.69 -21.79 10.33
C THR A 232 6.01 -22.66 9.28
N ALA A 233 4.88 -23.27 9.61
CA ALA A 233 4.10 -24.04 8.63
C ALA A 233 3.65 -23.19 7.42
N LEU A 234 3.31 -21.90 7.63
CA LEU A 234 3.00 -21.00 6.51
C LEU A 234 4.23 -20.70 5.63
N ARG A 235 5.44 -20.55 6.21
CA ARG A 235 6.68 -20.35 5.45
C ARG A 235 7.06 -21.61 4.64
N GLU A 236 6.97 -22.77 5.26
CA GLU A 236 7.20 -24.06 4.57
C GLU A 236 6.25 -24.21 3.39
N LEU A 237 4.95 -23.92 3.59
CA LEU A 237 3.95 -23.95 2.53
C LEU A 237 4.24 -22.94 1.42
N ALA A 238 4.75 -21.76 1.76
CA ALA A 238 5.15 -20.72 0.82
C ALA A 238 6.42 -21.04 0.03
N GLY A 239 7.11 -22.16 0.35
CA GLY A 239 8.39 -22.51 -0.26
C GLY A 239 9.53 -21.55 0.11
N ALA A 240 9.36 -20.73 1.15
CA ALA A 240 10.39 -19.84 1.64
C ALA A 240 11.40 -20.65 2.49
N PRO A 241 12.72 -20.49 2.29
CA PRO A 241 13.70 -21.07 3.19
C PRO A 241 13.49 -20.54 4.61
N CYS A 242 13.59 -21.41 5.61
CA CYS A 242 13.52 -21.09 7.04
C CYS A 242 14.62 -20.10 7.46
#